data_0fbecb15428bc32b9b6ef918049f9015
#
_entry.id   0fbecb15428bc32b9b6ef918049f9015
#
_cell.length_a   1.000
_cell.length_b   1.000
_cell.length_c   1.000
_cell.angle_alpha   90.00
_cell.angle_beta   90.00
_cell.angle_gamma   90.00
#
_symmetry.space_group_name_H-M   'P 1'
#
loop_
_entity.id
_entity.type
_entity.pdbx_description
1 polymer ?
#
loop_
_entity_poly.entity_id
_entity_poly.type
_entity_poly.pdbx_seq_one_letter_code
_entity_poly.pdbx_strand_id
1 'polypeptide(L)'
;MVAWIATLIRAVDTRTSPPWLLLPLMTLWANLHGSFTFGLAMIAPIACDALWRAAHSERLNVFRQWTLFALLAVGAACLNPYGPEMILVTFRTVALGAALTTVTEWRPQNFTHLGAFEVIMLGAFGFALYRGVTLPVLRIVMVLGVLHLSLSQVRHADLLGMLAPIFLARPLAEQFTALAGDRTGLALRPSAWLPATAVLLLIGVTGLASLRHDVSPPARITPANAIHSTEIAKAGPILNDYDFGGYLDFVGTAPFIDGRGELYGEAYMLRHNRALSLENLPDFLRLLDEYHIGATLLTPSTPAVALLDRLPDWKRIYSDDVAVVHARR
;
A
#
# COMPACT_ATOMS: atom_id res chain seq x y z
N MET A 1 0.74 -9.08 -7.33
CA MET A 1 1.59 -8.06 -7.97
C MET A 1 2.86 -8.65 -8.57
N VAL A 2 3.80 -9.20 -7.79
CA VAL A 2 5.10 -9.73 -8.27
C VAL A 2 4.92 -10.74 -9.41
N ALA A 3 4.08 -11.76 -9.24
CA ALA A 3 3.81 -12.75 -10.28
C ALA A 3 3.26 -12.13 -11.57
N TRP A 4 2.37 -11.13 -11.45
CA TRP A 4 1.82 -10.39 -12.60
C TRP A 4 2.91 -9.68 -13.38
N ILE A 5 3.65 -8.79 -12.71
CA ILE A 5 4.70 -7.99 -13.36
C ILE A 5 5.83 -8.85 -13.90
N ALA A 6 6.32 -9.83 -13.12
CA ALA A 6 7.39 -10.72 -13.55
C ALA A 6 7.00 -11.53 -14.80
N THR A 7 5.75 -12.00 -14.87
CA THR A 7 5.28 -12.77 -16.04
C THR A 7 5.13 -11.89 -17.27
N LEU A 8 4.63 -10.66 -17.14
CA LEU A 8 4.56 -9.70 -18.24
C LEU A 8 5.95 -9.29 -18.74
N ILE A 9 6.88 -9.01 -17.81
CA ILE A 9 8.27 -8.69 -18.14
C ILE A 9 8.95 -9.87 -18.85
N ARG A 10 8.72 -11.10 -18.37
CA ARG A 10 9.21 -12.30 -19.03
C ARG A 10 8.67 -12.44 -20.46
N ALA A 11 7.38 -12.14 -20.68
CA ALA A 11 6.80 -12.18 -22.02
C ALA A 11 7.51 -11.21 -22.98
N VAL A 12 7.81 -9.98 -22.53
CA VAL A 12 8.62 -9.02 -23.29
C VAL A 12 10.02 -9.56 -23.57
N ASP A 13 10.69 -10.09 -22.55
CA ASP A 13 12.06 -10.57 -22.65
C ASP A 13 12.19 -11.80 -23.56
N THR A 14 11.15 -12.63 -23.65
CA THR A 14 11.09 -13.79 -24.54
C THR A 14 10.40 -13.52 -25.88
N ARG A 15 9.96 -12.28 -26.11
CA ARG A 15 9.22 -11.86 -27.32
C ARG A 15 7.96 -12.70 -27.57
N THR A 16 7.24 -13.04 -26.51
CA THR A 16 5.97 -13.77 -26.56
C THR A 16 4.79 -12.85 -26.24
N SER A 17 3.57 -13.30 -26.57
CA SER A 17 2.35 -12.63 -26.15
C SER A 17 2.14 -12.72 -24.64
N PRO A 18 1.41 -11.77 -24.01
CA PRO A 18 1.04 -11.86 -22.61
C PRO A 18 0.24 -13.15 -22.35
N PRO A 19 0.56 -13.91 -21.28
CA PRO A 19 -0.14 -15.16 -20.99
C PRO A 19 -1.56 -14.92 -20.49
N TRP A 20 -2.55 -15.56 -21.12
CA TRP A 20 -3.97 -15.46 -20.74
C TRP A 20 -4.25 -15.94 -19.31
N LEU A 21 -3.40 -16.80 -18.77
CA LEU A 21 -3.50 -17.29 -17.39
C LEU A 21 -3.39 -16.17 -16.34
N LEU A 22 -2.90 -15.01 -16.73
CA LEU A 22 -2.88 -13.83 -15.85
C LEU A 22 -4.28 -13.24 -15.62
N LEU A 23 -5.27 -13.45 -16.51
CA LEU A 23 -6.60 -12.89 -16.34
C LEU A 23 -7.31 -13.38 -15.07
N PRO A 24 -7.37 -14.69 -14.77
CA PRO A 24 -7.88 -15.16 -13.47
C PRO A 24 -7.11 -14.61 -12.28
N LEU A 25 -5.80 -14.43 -12.41
CA LEU A 25 -4.99 -13.80 -11.36
C LEU A 25 -5.39 -12.33 -11.14
N MET A 26 -5.74 -11.60 -12.21
CA MET A 26 -6.23 -10.22 -12.10
C MET A 26 -7.57 -10.18 -11.37
N THR A 27 -8.52 -11.05 -11.72
CA THR A 27 -9.80 -11.17 -11.01
C THR A 27 -9.59 -11.46 -9.52
N LEU A 28 -8.73 -12.43 -9.20
CA LEU A 28 -8.42 -12.74 -7.79
C LEU A 28 -7.81 -11.53 -7.08
N TRP A 29 -6.87 -10.85 -7.71
CA TRP A 29 -6.20 -9.69 -7.13
C TRP A 29 -7.15 -8.50 -6.90
N ALA A 30 -8.06 -8.22 -7.85
CA ALA A 30 -9.06 -7.17 -7.73
C ALA A 30 -10.05 -7.42 -6.56
N ASN A 31 -10.29 -8.69 -6.22
CA ASN A 31 -11.12 -9.06 -5.06
C ASN A 31 -10.36 -9.08 -3.72
N LEU A 32 -9.03 -8.99 -3.75
CA LEU A 32 -8.22 -9.06 -2.54
C LEU A 32 -7.64 -7.70 -2.10
N HIS A 33 -7.22 -6.84 -3.05
CA HIS A 33 -6.48 -5.64 -2.69
C HIS A 33 -6.49 -4.57 -3.79
N GLY A 34 -6.70 -3.30 -3.45
CA GLY A 34 -6.77 -2.16 -4.37
C GLY A 34 -5.53 -1.94 -5.27
N SER A 35 -4.36 -2.48 -4.92
CA SER A 35 -3.15 -2.38 -5.76
C SER A 35 -3.24 -3.08 -7.12
N PHE A 36 -4.34 -3.78 -7.43
CA PHE A 36 -4.57 -4.32 -8.78
C PHE A 36 -4.60 -3.22 -9.85
N THR A 37 -5.03 -2.01 -9.50
CA THR A 37 -5.05 -0.85 -10.40
C THR A 37 -3.64 -0.43 -10.83
N PHE A 38 -2.65 -0.51 -9.93
CA PHE A 38 -1.25 -0.38 -10.29
C PHE A 38 -0.81 -1.47 -11.29
N GLY A 39 -1.26 -2.72 -11.08
CA GLY A 39 -1.00 -3.81 -12.02
C GLY A 39 -1.58 -3.57 -13.41
N LEU A 40 -2.79 -2.99 -13.51
CA LEU A 40 -3.38 -2.56 -14.77
C LEU A 40 -2.58 -1.42 -15.42
N ALA A 41 -2.20 -0.40 -14.65
CA ALA A 41 -1.42 0.74 -15.14
C ALA A 41 -0.06 0.30 -15.70
N MET A 42 0.58 -0.69 -15.11
CA MET A 42 1.87 -1.22 -15.56
C MET A 42 1.81 -1.98 -16.89
N ILE A 43 0.62 -2.39 -17.36
CA ILE A 43 0.50 -3.01 -18.69
C ILE A 43 1.00 -2.05 -19.78
N ALA A 44 0.68 -0.77 -19.70
CA ALA A 44 1.03 0.21 -20.71
C ALA A 44 2.56 0.38 -20.90
N PRO A 45 3.37 0.71 -19.89
CA PRO A 45 4.81 0.85 -20.06
C PRO A 45 5.49 -0.48 -20.47
N ILE A 46 4.97 -1.64 -19.99
CA ILE A 46 5.49 -2.94 -20.37
C ILE A 46 5.15 -3.27 -21.84
N ALA A 47 3.94 -2.96 -22.29
CA ALA A 47 3.54 -3.09 -23.69
C ALA A 47 4.36 -2.17 -24.61
N CYS A 48 4.67 -0.95 -24.16
CA CYS A 48 5.58 -0.06 -24.88
C CYS A 48 6.99 -0.67 -25.03
N ASP A 49 7.53 -1.34 -23.97
CA ASP A 49 8.81 -2.05 -24.07
C ASP A 49 8.74 -3.22 -25.08
N ALA A 50 7.63 -3.97 -25.10
CA ALA A 50 7.40 -5.02 -26.11
C ALA A 50 7.38 -4.46 -27.53
N LEU A 51 6.66 -3.37 -27.75
CA LEU A 51 6.56 -2.70 -29.05
C LEU A 51 7.89 -2.11 -29.53
N TRP A 52 8.66 -1.51 -28.58
CA TRP A 52 9.97 -0.95 -28.90
C TRP A 52 10.96 -1.99 -29.38
N ARG A 53 10.91 -3.19 -28.80
CA ARG A 53 11.79 -4.33 -29.13
C ARG A 53 11.31 -5.15 -30.32
N ALA A 54 10.06 -4.97 -30.75
CA ALA A 54 9.49 -5.72 -31.87
C ALA A 54 10.06 -5.26 -33.23
N ALA A 55 10.29 -6.20 -34.12
CA ALA A 55 10.61 -5.91 -35.52
C ALA A 55 9.48 -5.08 -36.15
N HIS A 56 9.81 -4.21 -37.11
CA HIS A 56 8.83 -3.30 -37.70
C HIS A 56 7.62 -4.02 -38.30
N SER A 57 7.85 -5.16 -38.93
CA SER A 57 6.80 -6.03 -39.47
C SER A 57 5.88 -6.66 -38.46
N GLU A 58 6.32 -6.81 -37.19
CA GLU A 58 5.57 -7.48 -36.13
C GLU A 58 4.84 -6.50 -35.22
N ARG A 59 5.18 -5.21 -35.27
CA ARG A 59 4.64 -4.19 -34.33
C ARG A 59 3.13 -4.14 -34.27
N LEU A 60 2.44 -4.24 -35.40
CA LEU A 60 0.98 -4.22 -35.43
C LEU A 60 0.38 -5.44 -34.70
N ASN A 61 0.99 -6.61 -34.89
CA ASN A 61 0.54 -7.82 -34.21
C ASN A 61 0.79 -7.75 -32.69
N VAL A 62 1.97 -7.29 -32.28
CA VAL A 62 2.30 -7.06 -30.85
C VAL A 62 1.33 -6.04 -30.25
N PHE A 63 1.08 -4.93 -30.94
CA PHE A 63 0.11 -3.92 -30.49
C PHE A 63 -1.28 -4.51 -30.27
N ARG A 64 -1.80 -5.28 -31.24
CA ARG A 64 -3.11 -5.91 -31.14
C ARG A 64 -3.20 -6.87 -29.95
N GLN A 65 -2.18 -7.72 -29.74
CA GLN A 65 -2.14 -8.70 -28.67
C GLN A 65 -2.13 -8.02 -27.28
N TRP A 66 -1.27 -7.01 -27.10
CA TRP A 66 -1.19 -6.29 -25.83
C TRP A 66 -2.42 -5.45 -25.54
N THR A 67 -3.02 -4.83 -26.57
CA THR A 67 -4.28 -4.07 -26.43
C THR A 67 -5.42 -5.00 -26.05
N LEU A 68 -5.56 -6.15 -26.74
CA LEU A 68 -6.59 -7.13 -26.40
C LEU A 68 -6.41 -7.67 -24.98
N PHE A 69 -5.17 -7.99 -24.60
CA PHE A 69 -4.86 -8.40 -23.23
C PHE A 69 -5.22 -7.32 -22.21
N ALA A 70 -4.87 -6.06 -22.46
CA ALA A 70 -5.20 -4.96 -21.57
C ALA A 70 -6.71 -4.78 -21.37
N LEU A 71 -7.48 -4.83 -22.48
CA LEU A 71 -8.95 -4.74 -22.43
C LEU A 71 -9.56 -5.89 -21.61
N LEU A 72 -9.09 -7.11 -21.84
CA LEU A 72 -9.55 -8.28 -21.10
C LEU A 72 -9.10 -8.25 -19.62
N ALA A 73 -7.93 -7.69 -19.32
CA ALA A 73 -7.46 -7.50 -17.95
C ALA A 73 -8.33 -6.49 -17.19
N VAL A 74 -8.76 -5.40 -17.86
CA VAL A 74 -9.75 -4.47 -17.28
C VAL A 74 -11.09 -5.17 -17.05
N GLY A 75 -11.57 -5.95 -18.02
CA GLY A 75 -12.78 -6.76 -17.86
C GLY A 75 -12.68 -7.75 -16.69
N ALA A 76 -11.54 -8.46 -16.58
CA ALA A 76 -11.27 -9.39 -15.48
C ALA A 76 -11.22 -8.68 -14.11
N ALA A 77 -10.68 -7.48 -14.06
CA ALA A 77 -10.65 -6.66 -12.84
C ALA A 77 -12.05 -6.20 -12.40
N CYS A 78 -13.01 -6.09 -13.32
CA CYS A 78 -14.40 -5.76 -13.01
C CYS A 78 -15.23 -6.97 -12.51
N LEU A 79 -14.67 -8.18 -12.51
CA LEU A 79 -15.32 -9.38 -11.97
C LEU A 79 -15.18 -9.43 -10.45
N ASN A 80 -15.81 -8.46 -9.77
CA ASN A 80 -15.88 -8.30 -8.33
C ASN A 80 -17.27 -7.77 -7.95
N PRO A 81 -17.70 -7.80 -6.66
CA PRO A 81 -19.04 -7.35 -6.24
C PRO A 81 -19.38 -5.90 -6.59
N TYR A 82 -18.37 -5.04 -6.79
CA TYR A 82 -18.53 -3.61 -7.07
C TYR A 82 -18.32 -3.27 -8.55
N GLY A 83 -17.97 -4.25 -9.39
CA GLY A 83 -17.71 -4.03 -10.82
C GLY A 83 -16.64 -2.98 -11.09
N PRO A 84 -16.86 -2.07 -12.07
CA PRO A 84 -15.91 -1.02 -12.41
C PRO A 84 -15.69 0.03 -11.31
N GLU A 85 -16.59 0.11 -10.32
CA GLU A 85 -16.50 1.05 -9.20
C GLU A 85 -15.19 0.85 -8.40
N MET A 86 -14.70 -0.40 -8.29
CA MET A 86 -13.42 -0.70 -7.62
C MET A 86 -12.22 -0.02 -8.29
N ILE A 87 -12.27 0.21 -9.59
CA ILE A 87 -11.23 0.99 -10.29
C ILE A 87 -11.38 2.48 -9.93
N LEU A 88 -12.63 2.98 -9.91
CA LEU A 88 -12.90 4.38 -9.59
C LEU A 88 -12.56 4.76 -8.14
N VAL A 89 -12.76 3.84 -7.18
CA VAL A 89 -12.37 4.03 -5.77
C VAL A 89 -10.90 4.39 -5.65
N THR A 90 -10.01 3.74 -6.40
CA THR A 90 -8.58 4.08 -6.37
C THR A 90 -8.31 5.53 -6.78
N PHE A 91 -9.01 6.03 -7.80
CA PHE A 91 -8.89 7.43 -8.21
C PHE A 91 -9.47 8.38 -7.17
N ARG A 92 -10.57 8.02 -6.51
CA ARG A 92 -11.14 8.80 -5.39
C ARG A 92 -10.18 8.87 -4.22
N THR A 93 -9.50 7.76 -3.87
CA THR A 93 -8.49 7.75 -2.82
C THR A 93 -7.34 8.71 -3.14
N VAL A 94 -6.83 8.69 -4.38
CA VAL A 94 -5.79 9.65 -4.81
C VAL A 94 -6.31 11.10 -4.80
N ALA A 95 -7.59 11.30 -5.11
CA ALA A 95 -8.23 12.62 -5.11
C ALA A 95 -8.46 13.21 -3.71
N LEU A 96 -8.21 12.46 -2.62
CA LEU A 96 -8.24 12.98 -1.24
C LEU A 96 -7.14 14.04 -0.98
N GLY A 97 -6.23 14.26 -1.91
CA GLY A 97 -5.31 15.39 -1.92
C GLY A 97 -4.55 15.59 -0.61
N ALA A 98 -4.74 16.77 0.03
CA ALA A 98 -4.04 17.12 1.26
C ALA A 98 -4.41 16.24 2.45
N ALA A 99 -5.59 15.63 2.49
CA ALA A 99 -5.98 14.74 3.58
C ALA A 99 -5.09 13.50 3.68
N LEU A 100 -4.53 13.02 2.57
CA LEU A 100 -3.60 11.88 2.58
C LEU A 100 -2.32 12.19 3.36
N THR A 101 -1.88 13.44 3.41
CA THR A 101 -0.67 13.81 4.16
C THR A 101 -0.85 13.70 5.68
N THR A 102 -2.08 13.62 6.16
CA THR A 102 -2.36 13.38 7.60
C THR A 102 -2.11 11.93 7.99
N VAL A 103 -2.16 11.00 7.02
CA VAL A 103 -1.91 9.57 7.22
C VAL A 103 -0.43 9.27 6.98
N THR A 104 0.24 8.70 7.97
CA THR A 104 1.71 8.54 8.00
C THR A 104 2.27 7.81 6.78
N GLU A 105 1.63 6.74 6.32
CA GLU A 105 2.10 5.93 5.19
C GLU A 105 2.03 6.63 3.82
N TRP A 106 1.21 7.70 3.71
CA TRP A 106 1.06 8.50 2.50
C TRP A 106 2.00 9.71 2.44
N ARG A 107 2.77 9.94 3.51
CA ARG A 107 3.76 11.03 3.55
C ARG A 107 4.94 10.73 2.64
N PRO A 108 5.62 11.76 2.11
CA PRO A 108 6.89 11.60 1.41
C PRO A 108 7.95 10.97 2.31
N GLN A 109 8.96 10.36 1.68
CA GLN A 109 10.15 9.87 2.39
C GLN A 109 10.81 11.01 3.16
N ASN A 110 11.26 10.69 4.37
CA ASN A 110 11.96 11.65 5.24
C ASN A 110 13.47 11.38 5.20
N PHE A 111 14.22 12.33 4.68
CA PHE A 111 15.68 12.30 4.54
C PHE A 111 16.41 13.16 5.59
N THR A 112 15.73 13.60 6.67
CA THR A 112 16.38 14.32 7.77
C THR A 112 17.33 13.43 8.59
N HIS A 113 17.13 12.12 8.52
CA HIS A 113 17.99 11.11 9.14
C HIS A 113 18.28 10.01 8.13
N LEU A 114 19.53 9.54 8.08
CA LEU A 114 19.95 8.47 7.19
C LEU A 114 19.20 7.17 7.53
N GLY A 115 18.32 6.75 6.64
CA GLY A 115 17.51 5.53 6.77
C GLY A 115 17.96 4.41 5.82
N ALA A 116 17.48 3.19 6.06
CA ALA A 116 17.81 2.03 5.24
C ALA A 116 17.43 2.23 3.75
N PHE A 117 16.29 2.85 3.47
CA PHE A 117 15.85 3.15 2.10
C PHE A 117 16.87 4.04 1.38
N GLU A 118 17.33 5.11 2.03
CA GLU A 118 18.31 6.04 1.47
C GLU A 118 19.67 5.37 1.22
N VAL A 119 20.15 4.58 2.19
CA VAL A 119 21.43 3.85 2.06
C VAL A 119 21.39 2.88 0.87
N ILE A 120 20.29 2.12 0.72
CA ILE A 120 20.12 1.16 -0.38
C ILE A 120 20.05 1.92 -1.71
N MET A 121 19.29 3.01 -1.79
CA MET A 121 19.13 3.82 -2.99
C MET A 121 20.49 4.44 -3.41
N LEU A 122 21.20 5.07 -2.49
CA LEU A 122 22.52 5.66 -2.76
C LEU A 122 23.54 4.59 -3.15
N GLY A 123 23.53 3.43 -2.47
CA GLY A 123 24.39 2.29 -2.80
C GLY A 123 24.12 1.74 -4.18
N ALA A 124 22.83 1.56 -4.56
CA ALA A 124 22.43 1.10 -5.89
C ALA A 124 22.85 2.11 -6.98
N PHE A 125 22.66 3.39 -6.71
CA PHE A 125 23.06 4.46 -7.63
C PHE A 125 24.60 4.54 -7.78
N GLY A 126 25.33 4.52 -6.65
CA GLY A 126 26.79 4.46 -6.65
C GLY A 126 27.32 3.24 -7.39
N PHE A 127 26.73 2.06 -7.19
CA PHE A 127 27.06 0.85 -7.95
C PHE A 127 26.82 1.03 -9.45
N ALA A 128 25.67 1.58 -9.83
CA ALA A 128 25.32 1.80 -11.22
C ALA A 128 26.33 2.74 -11.92
N LEU A 129 26.72 3.83 -11.26
CA LEU A 129 27.75 4.76 -11.76
C LEU A 129 29.13 4.10 -11.84
N TYR A 130 29.54 3.38 -10.80
CA TYR A 130 30.86 2.73 -10.74
C TYR A 130 31.02 1.64 -11.82
N ARG A 131 29.98 0.84 -12.06
CA ARG A 131 30.00 -0.29 -13.03
C ARG A 131 29.56 0.13 -14.43
N GLY A 132 29.16 1.37 -14.64
CA GLY A 132 28.65 1.82 -15.94
C GLY A 132 27.43 1.03 -16.39
N VAL A 133 26.45 0.86 -15.50
CA VAL A 133 25.23 0.08 -15.81
C VAL A 133 24.46 0.72 -16.95
N THR A 134 24.20 -0.04 -18.01
CA THR A 134 23.40 0.36 -19.15
C THR A 134 22.08 -0.40 -19.16
N LEU A 135 20.98 0.30 -19.38
CA LEU A 135 19.64 -0.27 -19.36
C LEU A 135 18.85 0.18 -20.60
N PRO A 136 17.92 -0.66 -21.11
CA PRO A 136 16.97 -0.22 -22.11
C PRO A 136 16.12 0.96 -21.60
N VAL A 137 15.86 1.93 -22.48
CA VAL A 137 15.19 3.20 -22.11
C VAL A 137 13.87 2.97 -21.35
N LEU A 138 13.04 2.04 -21.83
CA LEU A 138 11.75 1.75 -21.19
C LEU A 138 11.93 1.11 -19.78
N ARG A 139 13.02 0.37 -19.56
CA ARG A 139 13.36 -0.15 -18.22
C ARG A 139 13.80 0.97 -17.28
N ILE A 140 14.56 1.94 -17.79
CA ILE A 140 14.91 3.15 -17.02
C ILE A 140 13.63 3.90 -16.63
N VAL A 141 12.71 4.15 -17.57
CA VAL A 141 11.44 4.83 -17.30
C VAL A 141 10.62 4.11 -16.24
N MET A 142 10.50 2.77 -16.32
CA MET A 142 9.78 1.98 -15.31
C MET A 142 10.44 2.07 -13.93
N VAL A 143 11.76 1.95 -13.84
CA VAL A 143 12.49 2.06 -12.56
C VAL A 143 12.34 3.46 -11.98
N LEU A 144 12.53 4.50 -12.79
CA LEU A 144 12.36 5.89 -12.33
C LEU A 144 10.93 6.21 -11.93
N GLY A 145 9.92 5.66 -12.63
CA GLY A 145 8.52 5.80 -12.25
C GLY A 145 8.21 5.20 -10.88
N VAL A 146 8.68 3.97 -10.64
CA VAL A 146 8.49 3.31 -9.32
C VAL A 146 9.33 4.01 -8.24
N LEU A 147 10.54 4.48 -8.56
CA LEU A 147 11.36 5.28 -7.65
C LEU A 147 10.63 6.58 -7.27
N HIS A 148 10.07 7.30 -8.24
CA HIS A 148 9.30 8.51 -7.95
C HIS A 148 8.14 8.24 -6.99
N LEU A 149 7.36 7.17 -7.22
CA LEU A 149 6.30 6.76 -6.30
C LEU A 149 6.83 6.47 -4.89
N SER A 150 7.98 5.80 -4.79
CA SER A 150 8.60 5.45 -3.50
C SER A 150 9.16 6.66 -2.75
N LEU A 151 9.61 7.70 -3.47
CA LEU A 151 10.03 8.97 -2.87
C LEU A 151 8.83 9.80 -2.42
N SER A 152 7.74 9.77 -3.20
CA SER A 152 6.53 10.54 -2.94
C SER A 152 5.71 10.00 -1.77
N GLN A 153 5.80 8.68 -1.49
CA GLN A 153 5.01 8.04 -0.43
C GLN A 153 5.78 6.87 0.19
N VAL A 154 5.90 6.87 1.52
CA VAL A 154 6.63 5.84 2.29
C VAL A 154 6.15 4.43 1.97
N ARG A 155 4.84 4.22 1.84
CA ARG A 155 4.21 2.92 1.52
C ARG A 155 4.69 2.28 0.21
N HIS A 156 5.24 3.06 -0.71
CA HIS A 156 5.72 2.55 -2.01
C HIS A 156 7.20 2.13 -1.99
N ALA A 157 7.90 2.25 -0.88
CA ALA A 157 9.28 1.79 -0.76
C ALA A 157 9.40 0.28 -1.03
N ASP A 158 8.46 -0.52 -0.50
CA ASP A 158 8.39 -1.96 -0.74
C ASP A 158 8.14 -2.28 -2.23
N LEU A 159 7.38 -1.42 -2.91
CA LEU A 159 7.10 -1.57 -4.34
C LEU A 159 8.38 -1.48 -5.16
N LEU A 160 9.26 -0.52 -4.87
CA LEU A 160 10.57 -0.40 -5.52
C LEU A 160 11.44 -1.63 -5.24
N GLY A 161 11.50 -2.08 -3.98
CA GLY A 161 12.28 -3.24 -3.57
C GLY A 161 11.84 -4.53 -4.30
N MET A 162 10.55 -4.69 -4.54
CA MET A 162 10.01 -5.87 -5.24
C MET A 162 10.13 -5.79 -6.76
N LEU A 163 9.95 -4.61 -7.36
CA LEU A 163 9.84 -4.47 -8.82
C LEU A 163 11.17 -4.14 -9.50
N ALA A 164 12.05 -3.37 -8.86
CA ALA A 164 13.33 -3.02 -9.46
C ALA A 164 14.16 -4.28 -9.85
N PRO A 165 14.29 -5.32 -9.02
CA PRO A 165 14.96 -6.56 -9.42
C PRO A 165 14.33 -7.20 -10.66
N ILE A 166 12.99 -7.17 -10.79
CA ILE A 166 12.30 -7.76 -11.95
C ILE A 166 12.64 -7.01 -13.23
N PHE A 167 12.68 -5.67 -13.18
CA PHE A 167 13.01 -4.85 -14.35
C PHE A 167 14.49 -4.95 -14.74
N LEU A 168 15.37 -5.15 -13.76
CA LEU A 168 16.82 -5.07 -13.93
C LEU A 168 17.48 -6.44 -14.16
N ALA A 169 16.90 -7.53 -13.66
CA ALA A 169 17.55 -8.85 -13.61
C ALA A 169 18.16 -9.27 -14.94
N ARG A 170 17.38 -9.25 -16.02
CA ARG A 170 17.89 -9.69 -17.34
C ARG A 170 18.91 -8.73 -17.95
N PRO A 171 18.67 -7.40 -18.03
CA PRO A 171 19.68 -6.47 -18.53
C PRO A 171 21.01 -6.54 -17.79
N LEU A 172 20.98 -6.64 -16.45
CA LEU A 172 22.19 -6.77 -15.65
C LEU A 172 22.88 -8.13 -15.88
N ALA A 173 22.12 -9.22 -15.94
CA ALA A 173 22.69 -10.54 -16.21
C ALA A 173 23.38 -10.56 -17.58
N GLU A 174 22.76 -10.02 -18.63
CA GLU A 174 23.36 -9.92 -19.96
C GLU A 174 24.64 -9.06 -19.97
N GLN A 175 24.64 -7.93 -19.26
CA GLN A 175 25.80 -7.06 -19.17
C GLN A 175 26.97 -7.67 -18.37
N PHE A 176 26.68 -8.32 -17.24
CA PHE A 176 27.71 -8.84 -16.36
C PHE A 176 28.23 -10.22 -16.77
N THR A 177 27.40 -11.06 -17.42
CA THR A 177 27.91 -12.32 -18.03
C THR A 177 28.85 -12.05 -19.19
N ALA A 178 28.62 -11.03 -20.00
CA ALA A 178 29.55 -10.62 -21.04
C ALA A 178 30.93 -10.19 -20.48
N LEU A 179 30.96 -9.63 -19.26
CA LEU A 179 32.20 -9.24 -18.56
C LEU A 179 32.89 -10.41 -17.83
N ALA A 180 32.13 -11.44 -17.46
CA ALA A 180 32.67 -12.57 -16.67
C ALA A 180 33.39 -13.62 -17.51
N GLY A 181 33.33 -13.53 -18.85
CA GLY A 181 33.84 -14.57 -19.77
C GLY A 181 33.06 -15.88 -19.63
N ASP A 182 33.46 -16.89 -20.40
CA ASP A 182 32.74 -18.16 -20.54
C ASP A 182 32.82 -19.08 -19.30
N ARG A 183 32.44 -18.56 -18.13
CA ARG A 183 32.25 -19.35 -16.89
C ARG A 183 30.86 -20.00 -16.83
N THR A 184 30.37 -20.49 -17.96
CA THR A 184 29.04 -21.07 -18.11
C THR A 184 28.86 -22.47 -17.47
N GLY A 185 29.81 -22.93 -16.66
CA GLY A 185 29.76 -24.27 -16.05
C GLY A 185 28.77 -24.45 -14.86
N LEU A 186 28.19 -23.39 -14.32
CA LEU A 186 27.31 -23.46 -13.16
C LEU A 186 25.97 -22.73 -13.41
N ALA A 187 25.32 -23.02 -14.52
CA ALA A 187 23.88 -22.74 -14.59
C ALA A 187 23.18 -23.72 -13.64
N LEU A 188 23.09 -23.37 -12.37
CA LEU A 188 22.16 -24.00 -11.44
C LEU A 188 20.75 -23.82 -12.04
N ARG A 189 20.27 -24.84 -12.75
CA ARG A 189 18.85 -24.93 -13.10
C ARG A 189 18.14 -25.06 -11.75
N PRO A 190 17.42 -24.03 -11.29
CA PRO A 190 16.70 -24.18 -10.03
C PRO A 190 15.74 -25.35 -10.22
N SER A 191 15.94 -26.41 -9.43
CA SER A 191 15.00 -27.52 -9.40
C SER A 191 13.61 -26.96 -9.13
N ALA A 192 12.63 -27.32 -9.95
CA ALA A 192 11.25 -26.86 -9.76
C ALA A 192 10.69 -27.23 -8.37
N TRP A 193 11.30 -28.19 -7.69
CA TRP A 193 10.94 -28.63 -6.34
C TRP A 193 11.35 -27.63 -5.27
N LEU A 194 12.42 -26.84 -5.43
CA LEU A 194 12.85 -25.85 -4.43
C LEU A 194 11.79 -24.78 -4.16
N PRO A 195 11.22 -24.07 -5.14
CA PRO A 195 10.14 -23.15 -4.87
C PRO A 195 8.87 -23.83 -4.35
N ALA A 196 8.54 -25.03 -4.84
CA ALA A 196 7.38 -25.77 -4.35
C ALA A 196 7.52 -26.18 -2.87
N THR A 197 8.68 -26.72 -2.49
CA THR A 197 8.95 -27.06 -1.08
C THR A 197 9.00 -25.83 -0.19
N ALA A 198 9.56 -24.70 -0.65
CA ALA A 198 9.54 -23.44 0.09
C ALA A 198 8.11 -22.92 0.33
N VAL A 199 7.23 -22.97 -0.67
CA VAL A 199 5.83 -22.61 -0.54
C VAL A 199 5.11 -23.53 0.44
N LEU A 200 5.29 -24.84 0.33
CA LEU A 200 4.66 -25.80 1.26
C LEU A 200 5.14 -25.62 2.70
N LEU A 201 6.44 -25.37 2.90
CA LEU A 201 6.98 -25.05 4.23
C LEU A 201 6.39 -23.75 4.77
N LEU A 202 6.28 -22.70 3.94
CA LEU A 202 5.69 -21.44 4.35
C LEU A 202 4.23 -21.62 4.76
N ILE A 203 3.44 -22.33 3.96
CA ILE A 203 2.04 -22.65 4.28
C ILE A 203 1.97 -23.44 5.59
N GLY A 204 2.81 -24.45 5.76
CA GLY A 204 2.85 -25.27 6.97
C GLY A 204 3.22 -24.47 8.22
N VAL A 205 4.26 -23.63 8.13
CA VAL A 205 4.70 -22.77 9.25
C VAL A 205 3.64 -21.73 9.56
N THR A 206 3.06 -21.09 8.56
CA THR A 206 1.99 -20.09 8.76
C THR A 206 0.75 -20.73 9.37
N GLY A 207 0.32 -21.90 8.86
CA GLY A 207 -0.81 -22.64 9.42
C GLY A 207 -0.56 -23.05 10.89
N LEU A 208 0.63 -23.56 11.20
CA LEU A 208 0.99 -23.92 12.56
C LEU A 208 1.07 -22.71 13.50
N ALA A 209 1.61 -21.59 13.00
CA ALA A 209 1.66 -20.33 13.74
C ALA A 209 0.25 -19.80 14.04
N SER A 210 -0.66 -19.83 13.06
CA SER A 210 -2.05 -19.40 13.21
C SER A 210 -2.84 -20.23 14.23
N LEU A 211 -2.50 -21.51 14.37
CA LEU A 211 -3.13 -22.39 15.37
C LEU A 211 -2.59 -22.17 16.80
N ARG A 212 -1.40 -21.57 16.94
CA ARG A 212 -0.72 -21.40 18.22
C ARG A 212 -0.71 -19.97 18.76
N HIS A 213 -0.92 -18.99 17.90
CA HIS A 213 -0.92 -17.59 18.26
C HIS A 213 -2.32 -16.99 18.10
N ASP A 214 -2.74 -16.28 19.12
CA ASP A 214 -3.92 -15.41 19.01
C ASP A 214 -3.63 -14.31 17.98
N VAL A 215 -4.49 -14.19 16.97
CA VAL A 215 -4.36 -13.23 15.86
C VAL A 215 -5.05 -11.89 16.19
N SER A 216 -5.41 -11.69 17.48
CA SER A 216 -6.00 -10.42 17.92
C SER A 216 -4.99 -9.27 17.79
N PRO A 217 -5.46 -8.06 17.44
CA PRO A 217 -4.60 -6.88 17.38
C PRO A 217 -3.94 -6.60 18.74
N PRO A 218 -2.61 -6.38 18.79
CA PRO A 218 -1.91 -6.29 20.06
C PRO A 218 -2.28 -5.00 20.83
N ALA A 219 -2.59 -5.15 22.12
CA ALA A 219 -3.01 -4.02 22.99
C ALA A 219 -1.95 -2.91 23.12
N ARG A 220 -0.69 -3.18 22.79
CA ARG A 220 0.40 -2.17 22.85
C ARG A 220 0.31 -1.09 21.74
N ILE A 221 -0.48 -1.33 20.69
CA ILE A 221 -0.64 -0.41 19.55
C ILE A 221 -2.12 -0.15 19.23
N THR A 222 -3.04 -0.79 19.92
CA THR A 222 -4.48 -0.62 19.73
C THR A 222 -5.14 -0.21 21.04
N PRO A 223 -6.30 0.47 21.01
CA PRO A 223 -7.01 0.91 22.21
C PRO A 223 -7.76 -0.24 22.91
N ALA A 224 -7.27 -1.49 22.80
CA ALA A 224 -7.93 -2.68 23.35
C ALA A 224 -8.23 -2.54 24.83
N ASN A 225 -7.23 -2.13 25.63
CA ASN A 225 -7.40 -1.97 27.08
C ASN A 225 -8.44 -0.88 27.41
N ALA A 226 -8.44 0.22 26.65
CA ALA A 226 -9.42 1.30 26.85
C ALA A 226 -10.84 0.81 26.58
N ILE A 227 -11.07 0.08 25.51
CA ILE A 227 -12.38 -0.48 25.13
C ILE A 227 -12.85 -1.53 26.15
N HIS A 228 -11.96 -2.43 26.59
CA HIS A 228 -12.32 -3.48 27.55
C HIS A 228 -12.57 -2.98 28.97
N SER A 229 -11.87 -1.92 29.39
CA SER A 229 -11.99 -1.37 30.77
C SER A 229 -13.04 -0.27 30.91
N THR A 230 -13.62 0.19 29.79
CA THR A 230 -14.64 1.22 29.78
C THR A 230 -15.88 0.77 29.01
N GLU A 231 -17.04 1.26 29.40
CA GLU A 231 -18.28 1.05 28.64
C GLU A 231 -18.49 2.17 27.60
N ILE A 232 -17.41 2.55 26.91
CA ILE A 232 -17.40 3.71 25.99
C ILE A 232 -18.51 3.63 24.91
N ALA A 233 -18.83 2.43 24.45
CA ALA A 233 -19.88 2.22 23.45
C ALA A 233 -21.29 2.62 23.95
N LYS A 234 -21.51 2.69 25.28
CA LYS A 234 -22.79 3.11 25.87
C LYS A 234 -22.89 4.65 26.02
N ALA A 235 -21.79 5.37 25.87
CA ALA A 235 -21.78 6.82 26.04
C ALA A 235 -22.32 7.59 24.81
N GLY A 236 -22.68 6.89 23.71
CA GLY A 236 -23.14 7.50 22.46
C GLY A 236 -22.07 7.52 21.37
N PRO A 237 -22.15 8.42 20.37
CA PRO A 237 -21.15 8.54 19.33
C PRO A 237 -19.76 8.83 19.90
N ILE A 238 -18.74 8.14 19.38
CA ILE A 238 -17.35 8.22 19.86
C ILE A 238 -16.53 9.03 18.86
N LEU A 239 -15.95 10.15 19.27
CA LEU A 239 -14.93 10.84 18.48
C LEU A 239 -13.59 10.14 18.71
N ASN A 240 -13.12 9.38 17.73
CA ASN A 240 -11.89 8.63 17.83
C ASN A 240 -10.75 9.23 17.00
N ASP A 241 -9.52 8.93 17.40
CA ASP A 241 -8.34 9.14 16.57
C ASP A 241 -8.44 8.25 15.30
N TYR A 242 -7.93 8.76 14.17
CA TYR A 242 -7.97 8.05 12.88
C TYR A 242 -7.42 6.62 12.97
N ASP A 243 -6.29 6.46 13.66
CA ASP A 243 -5.60 5.17 13.78
C ASP A 243 -6.37 4.15 14.63
N PHE A 244 -7.34 4.57 15.43
CA PHE A 244 -8.16 3.68 16.26
C PHE A 244 -9.43 3.18 15.57
N GLY A 245 -9.82 3.82 14.46
CA GLY A 245 -11.08 3.51 13.77
C GLY A 245 -11.16 2.04 13.31
N GLY A 246 -10.09 1.50 12.76
CA GLY A 246 -10.04 0.09 12.35
C GLY A 246 -10.20 -0.90 13.51
N TYR A 247 -9.72 -0.55 14.72
CA TYR A 247 -9.95 -1.37 15.91
C TYR A 247 -11.40 -1.29 16.40
N LEU A 248 -12.02 -0.12 16.33
CA LEU A 248 -13.44 0.04 16.65
C LEU A 248 -14.32 -0.81 15.73
N ASP A 249 -14.04 -0.81 14.41
CA ASP A 249 -14.73 -1.69 13.46
C ASP A 249 -14.53 -3.17 13.81
N PHE A 250 -13.29 -3.57 14.17
CA PHE A 250 -12.98 -4.95 14.54
C PHE A 250 -13.79 -5.44 15.75
N VAL A 251 -14.04 -4.58 16.73
CA VAL A 251 -14.86 -4.92 17.92
C VAL A 251 -16.35 -4.62 17.75
N GLY A 252 -16.79 -4.23 16.55
CA GLY A 252 -18.20 -3.96 16.25
C GLY A 252 -18.75 -2.66 16.81
N THR A 253 -17.88 -1.69 17.10
CA THR A 253 -18.23 -0.35 17.56
C THR A 253 -18.08 0.66 16.43
N ALA A 254 -19.13 1.43 16.12
CA ALA A 254 -19.10 2.40 15.03
C ALA A 254 -18.06 3.51 15.29
N PRO A 255 -17.04 3.67 14.42
CA PRO A 255 -16.08 4.76 14.54
C PRO A 255 -16.63 6.08 13.99
N PHE A 256 -16.12 7.20 14.44
CA PHE A 256 -16.33 8.50 13.83
C PHE A 256 -15.58 8.62 12.51
N ILE A 257 -14.37 8.06 12.47
CA ILE A 257 -13.50 7.97 11.30
C ILE A 257 -12.63 6.71 11.37
N ASP A 258 -12.31 6.15 10.21
CA ASP A 258 -11.44 5.00 10.06
C ASP A 258 -10.58 5.08 8.79
N GLY A 259 -9.84 4.01 8.46
CA GLY A 259 -8.95 3.93 7.33
C GLY A 259 -9.58 4.01 5.93
N ARG A 260 -10.90 4.05 5.82
CA ARG A 260 -11.66 4.17 4.55
C ARG A 260 -11.86 5.63 4.15
N GLY A 261 -10.77 6.39 4.02
CA GLY A 261 -10.80 7.82 3.74
C GLY A 261 -11.68 8.22 2.56
N GLU A 262 -11.80 7.37 1.54
CA GLU A 262 -12.65 7.57 0.36
C GLU A 262 -14.16 7.64 0.67
N LEU A 263 -14.60 7.11 1.82
CA LEU A 263 -15.99 7.22 2.29
C LEU A 263 -16.28 8.60 2.90
N TYR A 264 -15.29 9.18 3.56
CA TYR A 264 -15.44 10.43 4.29
C TYR A 264 -15.16 11.66 3.43
N GLY A 265 -14.22 11.55 2.50
CA GLY A 265 -13.77 12.63 1.64
C GLY A 265 -12.80 13.62 2.34
N GLU A 266 -12.10 14.42 1.50
CA GLU A 266 -11.02 15.30 1.96
C GLU A 266 -11.47 16.29 3.04
N ALA A 267 -12.60 16.96 2.82
CA ALA A 267 -13.09 18.01 3.72
C ALA A 267 -13.37 17.48 5.14
N TYR A 268 -13.98 16.29 5.24
CA TYR A 268 -14.30 15.67 6.53
C TYR A 268 -13.01 15.23 7.25
N MET A 269 -12.09 14.57 6.56
CA MET A 269 -10.82 14.14 7.14
C MET A 269 -9.98 15.33 7.64
N LEU A 270 -9.89 16.40 6.83
CA LEU A 270 -9.17 17.61 7.23
C LEU A 270 -9.85 18.32 8.42
N ARG A 271 -11.20 18.39 8.44
CA ARG A 271 -11.94 18.95 9.57
C ARG A 271 -11.67 18.18 10.86
N HIS A 272 -11.74 16.84 10.78
CA HIS A 272 -11.41 15.96 11.91
C HIS A 272 -9.99 16.22 12.43
N ASN A 273 -8.99 16.22 11.56
CA ASN A 273 -7.59 16.44 11.95
C ASN A 273 -7.37 17.81 12.56
N ARG A 274 -7.90 18.89 11.95
CA ARG A 274 -7.81 20.27 12.47
C ARG A 274 -8.52 20.44 13.81
N ALA A 275 -9.65 19.74 13.99
CA ALA A 275 -10.37 19.74 15.25
C ALA A 275 -9.54 19.12 16.37
N LEU A 276 -8.97 17.92 16.15
CA LEU A 276 -8.14 17.24 17.16
C LEU A 276 -6.82 17.97 17.45
N SER A 277 -6.25 18.65 16.44
CA SER A 277 -5.05 19.49 16.59
C SER A 277 -5.34 20.85 17.26
N LEU A 278 -6.60 21.16 17.51
CA LEU A 278 -7.08 22.46 18.06
C LEU A 278 -6.66 23.67 17.20
N GLU A 279 -6.51 23.52 15.88
CA GLU A 279 -6.26 24.65 14.98
C GLU A 279 -7.39 25.67 15.03
N ASN A 280 -8.62 25.21 15.30
CA ASN A 280 -9.81 26.04 15.46
C ASN A 280 -10.67 25.52 16.64
N LEU A 281 -10.45 26.07 17.81
CA LEU A 281 -11.18 25.69 19.03
C LEU A 281 -12.72 25.81 18.91
N PRO A 282 -13.31 26.89 18.36
CA PRO A 282 -14.75 26.98 18.15
C PRO A 282 -15.30 25.86 17.26
N ASP A 283 -14.53 25.41 16.24
CA ASP A 283 -14.98 24.33 15.37
C ASP A 283 -14.92 22.98 16.07
N PHE A 284 -13.90 22.73 16.91
CA PHE A 284 -13.84 21.53 17.75
C PHE A 284 -15.05 21.42 18.68
N LEU A 285 -15.38 22.48 19.41
CA LEU A 285 -16.54 22.47 20.31
C LEU A 285 -17.85 22.27 19.55
N ARG A 286 -17.99 22.94 18.38
CA ARG A 286 -19.14 22.75 17.51
C ARG A 286 -19.25 21.31 16.99
N LEU A 287 -18.13 20.66 16.64
CA LEU A 287 -18.10 19.27 16.19
C LEU A 287 -18.62 18.33 17.28
N LEU A 288 -18.21 18.55 18.55
CA LEU A 288 -18.70 17.72 19.67
C LEU A 288 -20.21 17.82 19.83
N ASP A 289 -20.79 19.00 19.64
CA ASP A 289 -22.23 19.23 19.77
C ASP A 289 -23.01 18.80 18.52
N GLU A 290 -22.50 19.10 17.32
CA GLU A 290 -23.12 18.77 16.04
C GLU A 290 -23.33 17.26 15.88
N TYR A 291 -22.31 16.47 16.26
CA TYR A 291 -22.37 15.02 16.19
C TYR A 291 -22.83 14.34 17.49
N HIS A 292 -23.27 15.10 18.46
CA HIS A 292 -23.72 14.59 19.77
C HIS A 292 -22.70 13.63 20.40
N ILE A 293 -21.41 14.01 20.35
CA ILE A 293 -20.32 13.17 20.86
C ILE A 293 -20.50 12.95 22.36
N GLY A 294 -20.64 11.69 22.75
CA GLY A 294 -20.77 11.26 24.14
C GLY A 294 -19.46 10.81 24.77
N ALA A 295 -18.50 10.37 23.93
CA ALA A 295 -17.18 9.99 24.39
C ALA A 295 -16.09 10.30 23.37
N THR A 296 -14.84 10.40 23.83
CA THR A 296 -13.66 10.51 22.97
C THR A 296 -12.69 9.38 23.24
N LEU A 297 -12.03 8.90 22.19
CA LEU A 297 -10.99 7.87 22.24
C LEU A 297 -9.78 8.36 21.45
N LEU A 298 -8.82 8.97 22.12
CA LEU A 298 -7.73 9.72 21.50
C LEU A 298 -6.37 9.21 21.97
N THR A 299 -5.32 9.43 21.16
CA THR A 299 -3.94 9.18 21.60
C THR A 299 -3.55 10.22 22.67
N PRO A 300 -2.69 9.85 23.66
CA PRO A 300 -2.28 10.77 24.73
C PRO A 300 -1.62 12.06 24.23
N SER A 301 -1.00 12.04 23.07
CA SER A 301 -0.32 13.20 22.46
C SER A 301 -1.27 14.15 21.71
N THR A 302 -2.54 13.79 21.54
CA THR A 302 -3.52 14.62 20.82
C THR A 302 -3.82 15.89 21.61
N PRO A 303 -3.65 17.10 21.04
CA PRO A 303 -3.88 18.36 21.75
C PRO A 303 -5.26 18.48 22.39
N ALA A 304 -6.31 17.93 21.76
CA ALA A 304 -7.67 17.92 22.28
C ALA A 304 -7.80 17.23 23.65
N VAL A 305 -6.91 16.29 24.02
CA VAL A 305 -6.90 15.61 25.32
C VAL A 305 -6.73 16.64 26.45
N ALA A 306 -5.73 17.53 26.33
CA ALA A 306 -5.47 18.55 27.36
C ALA A 306 -6.60 19.57 27.52
N LEU A 307 -7.35 19.82 26.45
CA LEU A 307 -8.53 20.66 26.48
C LEU A 307 -9.69 19.94 27.18
N LEU A 308 -9.99 18.72 26.81
CA LEU A 308 -11.08 17.90 27.37
C LEU A 308 -10.92 17.72 28.88
N ASP A 309 -9.70 17.63 29.41
CA ASP A 309 -9.42 17.58 30.84
C ASP A 309 -9.89 18.84 31.62
N ARG A 310 -10.02 19.97 30.94
CA ARG A 310 -10.38 21.27 31.53
C ARG A 310 -11.83 21.65 31.30
N LEU A 311 -12.52 20.93 30.41
CA LEU A 311 -13.94 21.19 30.16
C LEU A 311 -14.81 20.62 31.28
N PRO A 312 -15.73 21.41 31.89
CA PRO A 312 -16.53 20.98 33.04
C PRO A 312 -17.48 19.83 32.73
N ASP A 313 -17.94 19.75 31.48
CA ASP A 313 -18.88 18.72 31.00
C ASP A 313 -18.20 17.41 30.59
N TRP A 314 -16.89 17.32 30.71
CA TRP A 314 -16.11 16.15 30.33
C TRP A 314 -15.37 15.57 31.53
N LYS A 315 -15.21 14.24 31.53
CA LYS A 315 -14.45 13.54 32.56
C LYS A 315 -13.55 12.51 31.92
N ARG A 316 -12.25 12.54 32.23
CA ARG A 316 -11.33 11.45 31.87
C ARG A 316 -11.71 10.22 32.68
N ILE A 317 -12.04 9.12 32.00
CA ILE A 317 -12.44 7.83 32.60
C ILE A 317 -11.39 6.73 32.41
N TYR A 318 -10.45 6.94 31.49
CA TYR A 318 -9.35 6.02 31.24
C TYR A 318 -8.12 6.75 30.67
N SER A 319 -6.93 6.22 30.97
CA SER A 319 -5.67 6.67 30.36
C SER A 319 -4.60 5.59 30.49
N ASP A 320 -3.92 5.28 29.38
CA ASP A 320 -2.68 4.50 29.33
C ASP A 320 -1.71 5.12 28.30
N ASP A 321 -0.65 4.39 27.92
CA ASP A 321 0.36 4.88 26.96
C ASP A 321 -0.17 4.91 25.52
N VAL A 322 -1.29 4.26 25.24
CA VAL A 322 -1.89 4.14 23.90
C VAL A 322 -3.09 5.05 23.72
N ALA A 323 -3.99 5.09 24.71
CA ALA A 323 -5.28 5.77 24.58
C ALA A 323 -5.71 6.50 25.83
N VAL A 324 -6.41 7.62 25.63
CA VAL A 324 -7.12 8.38 26.66
C VAL A 324 -8.60 8.42 26.28
N VAL A 325 -9.47 8.13 27.25
CA VAL A 325 -10.92 8.18 27.09
C VAL A 325 -11.51 9.25 27.98
N HIS A 326 -12.30 10.14 27.37
CA HIS A 326 -13.19 11.05 28.08
C HIS A 326 -14.64 10.67 27.79
N ALA A 327 -15.48 10.81 28.79
CA ALA A 327 -16.94 10.69 28.63
C ALA A 327 -17.59 12.03 29.00
N ARG A 328 -18.67 12.39 28.29
CA ARG A 328 -19.52 13.53 28.61
C ARG A 328 -20.33 13.21 29.88
N ARG A 329 -20.47 14.17 30.76
CA ARG A 329 -21.20 14.01 32.02
C ARG A 329 -22.70 14.10 31.83
#